data_88335b7059b1ca88e5f6bcf997de94d8
#
_entry.id   88335b7059b1ca88e5f6bcf997de94d8
#
_cell.length_a   1.000
_cell.length_b   1.000
_cell.length_c   1.000
_cell.angle_alpha   90.00
_cell.angle_beta   90.00
_cell.angle_gamma   90.00
#
_symmetry.space_group_name_H-M   'P 1'
#
loop_
_entity.id
_entity.type
_entity.pdbx_description
1 polymer ?
#
loop_
_entity_poly.entity_id
_entity_poly.type
_entity_poly.pdbx_seq_one_letter_code
_entity_poly.pdbx_strand_id
1 'polypeptide(L)'
;DQEAKNMAAILLDLVMPEMDGTQVLEELNRREVIGKVPVLVISGDHTVEVQKKCFELGISDFIAKPFNNAIIKQRVKNTAEFFDYKLKLEDKVAEQTNVLRKAYRTLQIQAEHLKKKNQQIIEMLGTVVEYRSTESGEHIQRVKGYTRILAEAVMEDYPEYELTKEKIDIIESVSALHDIGKIAIPDRILLKPGRLTSEEFEYMKSHTIRGCELLDSIKEDWNDDTMKYAYEICRHHHERYDGKGYPDGLVGDEIPICAQLVSVADVYEALIN
;
A
#
# COMPACT_ATOMS: atom_id res chain seq x y z
N ASP A 1 -25.10 16.52 33.30
CA ASP A 1 -24.02 16.25 32.34
C ASP A 1 -23.11 17.46 32.07
N GLN A 2 -23.63 18.68 32.14
CA GLN A 2 -22.85 19.92 31.98
C GLN A 2 -22.06 20.27 33.27
N GLU A 3 -22.59 19.93 34.44
CA GLU A 3 -21.93 20.14 35.73
C GLU A 3 -20.73 19.22 35.96
N ALA A 4 -20.78 17.98 35.47
CA ALA A 4 -19.66 17.04 35.62
C ALA A 4 -18.36 17.53 34.94
N LYS A 5 -18.45 18.35 33.90
CA LYS A 5 -17.26 18.91 33.22
C LYS A 5 -16.50 19.95 34.04
N ASN A 6 -17.12 20.48 35.09
CA ASN A 6 -16.50 21.48 35.97
C ASN A 6 -16.03 20.91 37.31
N MET A 7 -16.21 19.61 37.54
CA MET A 7 -15.78 18.91 38.76
C MET A 7 -14.37 18.36 38.61
N ALA A 8 -13.48 18.74 39.53
CA ALA A 8 -12.11 18.21 39.54
C ALA A 8 -12.03 16.79 40.16
N ALA A 9 -12.90 16.49 41.09
CA ALA A 9 -13.04 15.18 41.74
C ALA A 9 -14.34 15.09 42.56
N ILE A 10 -14.80 13.88 42.84
CA ILE A 10 -15.92 13.61 43.74
C ILE A 10 -15.34 12.91 44.98
N LEU A 11 -15.62 13.50 46.19
CA LEU A 11 -15.38 12.82 47.43
C LEU A 11 -16.70 12.25 47.93
N LEU A 12 -16.75 10.93 48.14
CA LEU A 12 -17.95 10.22 48.52
C LEU A 12 -17.77 9.49 49.84
N ASP A 13 -18.58 9.81 50.87
CA ASP A 13 -18.69 8.99 52.08
C ASP A 13 -19.59 7.77 51.81
N LEU A 14 -19.18 6.59 52.27
CA LEU A 14 -20.04 5.40 52.13
C LEU A 14 -21.19 5.41 53.10
N VAL A 15 -20.99 5.94 54.34
CA VAL A 15 -22.01 5.94 55.36
C VAL A 15 -22.77 7.27 55.35
N MET A 16 -23.90 7.29 54.68
CA MET A 16 -24.80 8.46 54.62
C MET A 16 -26.23 8.10 55.02
N PRO A 17 -27.03 9.08 55.61
CA PRO A 17 -28.32 8.75 56.23
C PRO A 17 -29.46 8.37 55.29
N GLU A 18 -29.51 8.80 54.06
CA GLU A 18 -30.65 8.57 53.15
C GLU A 18 -30.33 7.58 52.01
N MET A 19 -29.14 7.63 51.48
CA MET A 19 -28.66 6.77 50.40
C MET A 19 -27.23 6.29 50.76
N ASP A 20 -27.01 4.98 50.69
CA ASP A 20 -25.69 4.40 50.89
C ASP A 20 -24.74 4.83 49.78
N GLY A 21 -23.52 5.20 50.12
CA GLY A 21 -22.50 5.61 49.12
C GLY A 21 -22.21 4.54 48.08
N THR A 22 -22.43 3.27 48.36
CA THR A 22 -22.35 2.19 47.36
C THR A 22 -23.44 2.34 46.29
N GLN A 23 -24.67 2.68 46.69
CA GLN A 23 -25.77 2.95 45.72
C GLN A 23 -25.48 4.19 44.87
N VAL A 24 -24.82 5.22 45.48
CA VAL A 24 -24.37 6.39 44.72
C VAL A 24 -23.32 5.99 43.69
N LEU A 25 -22.35 5.15 44.03
CA LEU A 25 -21.34 4.63 43.11
C LEU A 25 -21.97 3.86 41.94
N GLU A 26 -22.91 2.98 42.21
CA GLU A 26 -23.63 2.20 41.23
C GLU A 26 -24.38 3.14 40.25
N GLU A 27 -25.01 4.20 40.76
CA GLU A 27 -25.70 5.19 39.92
C GLU A 27 -24.73 6.07 39.12
N LEU A 28 -23.59 6.48 39.71
CA LEU A 28 -22.53 7.20 38.98
C LEU A 28 -21.93 6.35 37.85
N ASN A 29 -21.76 5.05 38.11
CA ASN A 29 -21.26 4.12 37.10
C ASN A 29 -22.30 3.93 35.96
N ARG A 30 -23.57 3.73 36.33
CA ARG A 30 -24.68 3.61 35.37
C ARG A 30 -24.80 4.85 34.46
N ARG A 31 -24.52 6.04 35.00
CA ARG A 31 -24.52 7.31 34.25
C ARG A 31 -23.20 7.59 33.53
N GLU A 32 -22.24 6.70 33.55
CA GLU A 32 -20.90 6.89 32.95
C GLU A 32 -20.16 8.15 33.46
N VAL A 33 -20.35 8.50 34.74
CA VAL A 33 -19.68 9.66 35.35
C VAL A 33 -18.29 9.27 35.84
N ILE A 34 -18.12 8.04 36.39
CA ILE A 34 -16.86 7.55 36.95
C ILE A 34 -15.72 7.59 35.91
N GLY A 35 -16.01 7.36 34.64
CA GLY A 35 -15.01 7.47 33.56
C GLY A 35 -14.64 8.92 33.19
N LYS A 36 -15.42 9.92 33.64
CA LYS A 36 -15.26 11.34 33.28
C LYS A 36 -14.76 12.20 34.42
N VAL A 37 -14.98 11.78 35.67
CA VAL A 37 -14.56 12.48 36.88
C VAL A 37 -14.00 11.47 37.87
N PRO A 38 -12.83 11.70 38.48
CA PRO A 38 -12.27 10.79 39.45
C PRO A 38 -13.11 10.79 40.75
N VAL A 39 -13.44 9.60 41.26
CA VAL A 39 -14.19 9.41 42.50
C VAL A 39 -13.27 8.86 43.59
N LEU A 40 -13.18 9.55 44.71
CA LEU A 40 -12.47 9.10 45.90
C LEU A 40 -13.49 8.75 46.99
N VAL A 41 -13.42 7.55 47.48
CA VAL A 41 -14.30 7.08 48.58
C VAL A 41 -13.66 7.31 49.95
N ILE A 42 -14.44 7.78 50.91
CA ILE A 42 -14.03 7.96 52.31
C ILE A 42 -14.91 7.04 53.16
N SER A 43 -14.33 6.15 53.98
CA SER A 43 -15.13 5.25 54.81
C SER A 43 -14.44 4.93 56.15
N GLY A 44 -15.25 4.71 57.19
CA GLY A 44 -14.83 4.09 58.44
C GLY A 44 -14.75 2.57 58.36
N ASP A 45 -15.50 1.96 57.47
CA ASP A 45 -15.36 0.55 57.17
C ASP A 45 -14.32 0.36 56.04
N HIS A 46 -13.20 -0.23 56.39
CA HIS A 46 -12.06 -0.45 55.53
C HIS A 46 -11.71 -1.95 55.37
N THR A 47 -12.74 -2.83 55.51
CA THR A 47 -12.58 -4.25 55.23
C THR A 47 -12.18 -4.45 53.76
N VAL A 48 -11.44 -5.54 53.49
CA VAL A 48 -10.94 -5.85 52.16
C VAL A 48 -12.08 -6.02 51.18
N GLU A 49 -13.19 -6.57 51.63
CA GLU A 49 -14.40 -6.80 50.82
C GLU A 49 -15.03 -5.49 50.33
N VAL A 50 -15.16 -4.50 51.25
CA VAL A 50 -15.71 -3.17 50.88
C VAL A 50 -14.79 -2.43 49.94
N GLN A 51 -13.47 -2.43 50.22
CA GLN A 51 -12.51 -1.82 49.30
C GLN A 51 -12.55 -2.44 47.89
N LYS A 52 -12.52 -3.77 47.82
CA LYS A 52 -12.57 -4.50 46.58
C LYS A 52 -13.81 -4.14 45.74
N LYS A 53 -14.99 -4.16 46.40
CA LYS A 53 -16.26 -3.77 45.73
C LYS A 53 -16.19 -2.33 45.20
N CYS A 54 -15.66 -1.38 45.95
CA CYS A 54 -15.54 0.00 45.49
C CYS A 54 -14.59 0.13 44.28
N PHE A 55 -13.44 -0.57 44.28
CA PHE A 55 -12.52 -0.55 43.15
C PHE A 55 -13.12 -1.23 41.90
N GLU A 56 -13.90 -2.32 42.07
CA GLU A 56 -14.64 -2.96 40.99
C GLU A 56 -15.68 -2.02 40.35
N LEU A 57 -16.25 -1.10 41.14
CA LEU A 57 -17.13 -0.04 40.65
C LEU A 57 -16.40 1.13 39.97
N GLY A 58 -15.06 1.10 39.95
CA GLY A 58 -14.24 2.05 39.19
C GLY A 58 -13.81 3.30 39.96
N ILE A 59 -13.77 3.29 41.28
CA ILE A 59 -13.25 4.43 42.06
C ILE A 59 -11.76 4.65 41.76
N SER A 60 -11.30 5.89 41.93
CA SER A 60 -9.91 6.29 41.71
C SER A 60 -9.05 6.09 42.94
N ASP A 61 -9.60 6.21 44.16
CA ASP A 61 -8.87 6.02 45.41
C ASP A 61 -9.86 5.74 46.57
N PHE A 62 -9.35 5.09 47.64
CA PHE A 62 -10.08 4.78 48.85
C PHE A 62 -9.33 5.34 50.10
N ILE A 63 -10.02 6.07 50.95
CA ILE A 63 -9.48 6.77 52.11
C ILE A 63 -10.17 6.26 53.39
N ALA A 64 -9.41 5.60 54.23
CA ALA A 64 -9.91 5.10 55.51
C ALA A 64 -10.01 6.21 56.58
N LYS A 65 -11.06 6.22 57.39
CA LYS A 65 -11.20 7.04 58.62
C LYS A 65 -10.55 6.31 59.78
N PRO A 66 -9.87 7.00 60.74
CA PRO A 66 -9.62 8.45 60.78
C PRO A 66 -8.49 8.89 59.85
N PHE A 67 -8.57 10.08 59.25
CA PHE A 67 -7.64 10.59 58.24
C PHE A 67 -7.01 11.94 58.66
N ASN A 68 -5.91 12.27 58.03
CA ASN A 68 -5.28 13.59 58.08
C ASN A 68 -5.68 14.46 56.92
N ASN A 69 -6.20 15.65 57.19
CA ASN A 69 -6.70 16.59 56.15
C ASN A 69 -5.62 16.98 55.13
N ALA A 70 -4.32 17.07 55.55
CA ALA A 70 -3.25 17.39 54.60
C ALA A 70 -3.01 16.24 53.62
N ILE A 71 -3.14 14.99 54.10
CA ILE A 71 -3.02 13.80 53.21
C ILE A 71 -4.16 13.72 52.23
N ILE A 72 -5.41 13.98 52.67
CA ILE A 72 -6.56 13.98 51.76
C ILE A 72 -6.38 15.03 50.68
N LYS A 73 -6.05 16.27 51.05
CA LYS A 73 -5.82 17.35 50.08
C LYS A 73 -4.80 16.94 49.00
N GLN A 74 -3.70 16.30 49.43
CA GLN A 74 -2.68 15.85 48.47
C GLN A 74 -3.16 14.72 47.59
N ARG A 75 -3.90 13.73 48.11
CA ARG A 75 -4.46 12.63 47.34
C ARG A 75 -5.48 13.14 46.32
N VAL A 76 -6.41 14.00 46.72
CA VAL A 76 -7.39 14.60 45.78
C VAL A 76 -6.69 15.38 44.70
N LYS A 77 -5.69 16.20 45.05
CA LYS A 77 -4.91 16.96 44.07
C LYS A 77 -4.22 16.05 43.06
N ASN A 78 -3.48 15.04 43.55
CA ASN A 78 -2.75 14.12 42.69
C ASN A 78 -3.70 13.36 41.77
N THR A 79 -4.84 12.89 42.29
CA THR A 79 -5.84 12.16 41.51
C THR A 79 -6.49 13.05 40.44
N ALA A 80 -6.85 14.28 40.80
CA ALA A 80 -7.41 15.24 39.84
C ALA A 80 -6.42 15.61 38.71
N GLU A 81 -5.15 15.89 39.07
CA GLU A 81 -4.08 16.21 38.12
C GLU A 81 -3.80 15.02 37.20
N PHE A 82 -3.74 13.80 37.72
CA PHE A 82 -3.55 12.59 36.92
C PHE A 82 -4.71 12.39 35.94
N PHE A 83 -5.93 12.60 36.40
CA PHE A 83 -7.12 12.43 35.57
C PHE A 83 -7.20 13.47 34.45
N ASP A 84 -6.91 14.75 34.76
CA ASP A 84 -6.81 15.82 33.78
C ASP A 84 -5.70 15.54 32.73
N TYR A 85 -4.55 15.04 33.18
CA TYR A 85 -3.48 14.62 32.26
C TYR A 85 -3.90 13.46 31.35
N LYS A 86 -4.61 12.47 31.91
CA LYS A 86 -5.14 11.34 31.11
C LYS A 86 -6.10 11.81 30.04
N LEU A 87 -7.08 12.67 30.37
CA LEU A 87 -8.03 13.20 29.39
C LEU A 87 -7.34 14.00 28.28
N LYS A 88 -6.38 14.86 28.65
CA LYS A 88 -5.59 15.62 27.68
C LYS A 88 -4.77 14.72 26.76
N LEU A 89 -4.27 13.61 27.28
CA LEU A 89 -3.52 12.61 26.49
C LEU A 89 -4.43 11.88 25.53
N GLU A 90 -5.62 11.48 25.98
CA GLU A 90 -6.63 10.82 25.13
C GLU A 90 -7.06 11.72 23.97
N ASP A 91 -7.33 13.00 24.23
CA ASP A 91 -7.67 14.00 23.22
C ASP A 91 -6.52 14.17 22.20
N LYS A 92 -5.28 14.26 22.70
CA LYS A 92 -4.10 14.41 21.84
C LYS A 92 -3.86 13.17 20.97
N VAL A 93 -4.05 11.97 21.51
CA VAL A 93 -3.97 10.72 20.76
C VAL A 93 -5.06 10.68 19.68
N ALA A 94 -6.28 11.07 19.99
CA ALA A 94 -7.38 11.11 19.04
C ALA A 94 -7.09 12.11 17.90
N GLU A 95 -6.58 13.30 18.21
CA GLU A 95 -6.16 14.30 17.23
C GLU A 95 -5.04 13.78 16.31
N GLN A 96 -3.96 13.24 16.91
CA GLN A 96 -2.82 12.69 16.15
C GLN A 96 -3.25 11.52 15.26
N THR A 97 -4.12 10.64 15.76
CA THR A 97 -4.65 9.52 14.98
C THR A 97 -5.46 10.02 13.77
N ASN A 98 -6.25 11.09 13.94
CA ASN A 98 -7.00 11.67 12.84
C ASN A 98 -6.09 12.33 11.78
N VAL A 99 -5.06 13.06 12.21
CA VAL A 99 -4.04 13.64 11.30
C VAL A 99 -3.32 12.55 10.52
N LEU A 100 -2.86 11.50 11.23
CA LEU A 100 -2.17 10.38 10.60
C LEU A 100 -3.04 9.65 9.57
N ARG A 101 -4.33 9.43 9.90
CA ARG A 101 -5.28 8.80 8.96
C ARG A 101 -5.50 9.64 7.71
N LYS A 102 -5.57 10.97 7.84
CA LYS A 102 -5.68 11.87 6.68
C LYS A 102 -4.41 11.84 5.83
N ALA A 103 -3.23 11.91 6.44
CA ALA A 103 -1.95 11.85 5.74
C ALA A 103 -1.78 10.52 4.98
N TYR A 104 -2.14 9.39 5.62
CA TYR A 104 -2.10 8.07 4.99
C TYR A 104 -2.99 7.99 3.75
N ARG A 105 -4.24 8.49 3.83
CA ARG A 105 -5.14 8.54 2.67
C ARG A 105 -4.57 9.39 1.53
N THR A 106 -3.99 10.53 1.86
CA THR A 106 -3.37 11.39 0.84
C THR A 106 -2.20 10.69 0.15
N LEU A 107 -1.34 10.00 0.92
CA LEU A 107 -0.22 9.22 0.36
C LEU A 107 -0.70 8.09 -0.55
N GLN A 108 -1.76 7.37 -0.17
CA GLN A 108 -2.35 6.33 -1.02
C GLN A 108 -2.82 6.89 -2.38
N ILE A 109 -3.54 8.03 -2.34
CA ILE A 109 -4.03 8.68 -3.57
C ILE A 109 -2.85 9.14 -4.45
N GLN A 110 -1.80 9.70 -3.83
CA GLN A 110 -0.61 10.15 -4.57
C GLN A 110 0.16 8.97 -5.18
N ALA A 111 0.30 7.86 -4.45
CA ALA A 111 0.96 6.65 -4.95
C ALA A 111 0.21 6.06 -6.15
N GLU A 112 -1.12 5.97 -6.08
CA GLU A 112 -1.95 5.50 -7.19
C GLU A 112 -1.85 6.42 -8.41
N HIS A 113 -1.87 7.73 -8.18
CA HIS A 113 -1.71 8.71 -9.27
C HIS A 113 -0.33 8.62 -9.93
N LEU A 114 0.74 8.43 -9.14
CA LEU A 114 2.09 8.27 -9.65
C LEU A 114 2.21 6.98 -10.48
N LYS A 115 1.67 5.86 -9.97
CA LYS A 115 1.63 4.58 -10.70
C LYS A 115 0.96 4.77 -12.08
N LYS A 116 -0.20 5.42 -12.13
CA LYS A 116 -0.93 5.68 -13.36
C LYS A 116 -0.15 6.59 -14.33
N LYS A 117 0.53 7.61 -13.80
CA LYS A 117 1.38 8.48 -14.64
C LYS A 117 2.57 7.73 -15.24
N ASN A 118 3.22 6.86 -14.46
CA ASN A 118 4.32 6.05 -14.96
C ASN A 118 3.85 5.13 -16.10
N GLN A 119 2.69 4.49 -15.95
CA GLN A 119 2.09 3.68 -17.02
C GLN A 119 1.84 4.50 -18.29
N GLN A 120 1.29 5.71 -18.17
CA GLN A 120 1.08 6.60 -19.31
C GLN A 120 2.39 7.01 -20.00
N ILE A 121 3.47 7.22 -19.25
CA ILE A 121 4.79 7.53 -19.82
C ILE A 121 5.31 6.31 -20.60
N ILE A 122 5.21 5.11 -20.06
CA ILE A 122 5.63 3.87 -20.71
C ILE A 122 4.87 3.70 -22.05
N GLU A 123 3.55 3.84 -22.03
CA GLU A 123 2.72 3.75 -23.24
C GLU A 123 3.07 4.81 -24.28
N MET A 124 3.31 6.04 -23.83
CA MET A 124 3.70 7.13 -24.73
C MET A 124 5.06 6.87 -25.39
N LEU A 125 6.04 6.35 -24.62
CA LEU A 125 7.35 5.98 -25.17
C LEU A 125 7.22 4.88 -26.24
N GLY A 126 6.49 3.81 -25.96
CA GLY A 126 6.20 2.77 -26.95
C GLY A 126 5.53 3.34 -28.19
N THR A 127 4.45 4.12 -28.02
CA THR A 127 3.73 4.74 -29.13
C THR A 127 4.61 5.65 -30.00
N VAL A 128 5.52 6.43 -29.40
CA VAL A 128 6.44 7.30 -30.16
C VAL A 128 7.39 6.48 -31.03
N VAL A 129 7.86 5.34 -30.52
CA VAL A 129 8.76 4.45 -31.27
C VAL A 129 8.01 3.78 -32.43
N GLU A 130 6.82 3.25 -32.17
CA GLU A 130 5.96 2.61 -33.17
C GLU A 130 5.54 3.60 -34.29
N TYR A 131 5.20 4.84 -33.93
CA TYR A 131 4.88 5.87 -34.92
C TYR A 131 6.02 6.12 -35.88
N ARG A 132 7.29 5.93 -35.45
CA ARG A 132 8.46 6.05 -36.33
C ARG A 132 8.58 4.86 -37.30
N SER A 133 8.10 3.66 -36.92
CA SER A 133 8.12 2.46 -37.75
C SER A 133 6.90 2.31 -38.71
N THR A 134 6.06 3.34 -38.79
CA THR A 134 4.79 3.35 -39.57
C THR A 134 3.69 2.43 -38.99
N GLU A 135 3.89 1.87 -37.83
CA GLU A 135 2.86 1.12 -37.12
C GLU A 135 1.90 2.06 -36.38
N SER A 136 0.67 1.62 -36.17
CA SER A 136 -0.32 2.46 -35.52
C SER A 136 -0.18 2.38 -33.97
N GLY A 137 -0.38 3.49 -33.25
CA GLY A 137 -0.42 3.46 -31.79
C GLY A 137 -1.47 2.51 -31.20
N GLU A 138 -2.41 2.01 -32.00
CA GLU A 138 -3.36 0.97 -31.62
C GLU A 138 -2.71 -0.40 -31.49
N HIS A 139 -1.60 -0.68 -32.19
CA HIS A 139 -0.81 -1.89 -32.06
C HIS A 139 -0.38 -2.11 -30.60
N ILE A 140 0.22 -1.11 -29.97
CA ILE A 140 0.64 -1.16 -28.54
C ILE A 140 -0.53 -1.55 -27.62
N GLN A 141 -1.70 -0.95 -27.81
CA GLN A 141 -2.87 -1.25 -26.96
C GLN A 141 -3.37 -2.69 -27.17
N ARG A 142 -3.33 -3.19 -28.42
CA ARG A 142 -3.73 -4.56 -28.71
C ARG A 142 -2.74 -5.58 -28.16
N VAL A 143 -1.43 -5.37 -28.35
CA VAL A 143 -0.38 -6.24 -27.78
C VAL A 143 -0.49 -6.29 -26.25
N LYS A 144 -0.68 -5.16 -25.58
CA LYS A 144 -0.93 -5.12 -24.13
C LYS A 144 -2.15 -5.95 -23.73
N GLY A 145 -3.27 -5.76 -24.43
CA GLY A 145 -4.50 -6.49 -24.14
C GLY A 145 -4.34 -8.00 -24.32
N TYR A 146 -3.70 -8.45 -25.39
CA TYR A 146 -3.42 -9.87 -25.62
C TYR A 146 -2.44 -10.42 -24.59
N THR A 147 -1.39 -9.68 -24.26
CA THR A 147 -0.44 -10.06 -23.19
C THR A 147 -1.15 -10.29 -21.86
N ARG A 148 -2.07 -9.40 -21.46
CA ARG A 148 -2.87 -9.59 -20.23
C ARG A 148 -3.70 -10.86 -20.29
N ILE A 149 -4.47 -11.07 -21.37
CA ILE A 149 -5.33 -12.25 -21.51
C ILE A 149 -4.50 -13.54 -21.40
N LEU A 150 -3.36 -13.60 -22.09
CA LEU A 150 -2.45 -14.75 -22.06
C LEU A 150 -1.86 -14.94 -20.66
N ALA A 151 -1.43 -13.86 -19.99
CA ALA A 151 -0.85 -13.94 -18.66
C ALA A 151 -1.86 -14.38 -17.59
N GLU A 152 -3.13 -13.94 -17.69
CA GLU A 152 -4.20 -14.39 -16.80
C GLU A 152 -4.52 -15.88 -16.99
N ALA A 153 -4.55 -16.36 -18.24
CA ALA A 153 -4.72 -17.79 -18.52
C ALA A 153 -3.54 -18.63 -17.98
N VAL A 154 -2.30 -18.17 -18.19
CA VAL A 154 -1.12 -18.85 -17.66
C VAL A 154 -1.11 -18.85 -16.12
N MET A 155 -1.55 -17.78 -15.47
CA MET A 155 -1.67 -17.72 -14.01
C MET A 155 -2.65 -18.77 -13.46
N GLU A 156 -3.75 -19.05 -14.21
CA GLU A 156 -4.76 -20.04 -13.80
C GLU A 156 -4.33 -21.48 -14.08
N ASP A 157 -3.74 -21.74 -15.25
CA ASP A 157 -3.47 -23.09 -15.75
C ASP A 157 -2.06 -23.61 -15.41
N TYR A 158 -1.09 -22.71 -15.13
CA TYR A 158 0.34 -23.04 -14.96
C TYR A 158 0.93 -22.35 -13.72
N PRO A 159 0.60 -22.81 -12.51
CA PRO A 159 1.02 -22.19 -11.25
C PRO A 159 2.55 -22.21 -11.03
N GLU A 160 3.28 -23.06 -11.75
CA GLU A 160 4.74 -23.15 -11.70
C GLU A 160 5.45 -21.86 -12.15
N TYR A 161 4.79 -21.00 -12.93
CA TYR A 161 5.34 -19.70 -13.32
C TYR A 161 5.15 -18.61 -12.26
N GLU A 162 4.44 -18.91 -11.17
CA GLU A 162 4.24 -18.00 -10.02
C GLU A 162 3.78 -16.58 -10.43
N LEU A 163 2.95 -16.48 -11.45
CA LEU A 163 2.35 -15.20 -11.87
C LEU A 163 1.34 -14.76 -10.82
N THR A 164 1.38 -13.48 -10.47
CA THR A 164 0.37 -12.81 -9.63
C THR A 164 -0.25 -11.65 -10.40
N LYS A 165 -1.39 -11.14 -9.92
CA LYS A 165 -2.04 -9.98 -10.54
C LYS A 165 -1.12 -8.77 -10.64
N GLU A 166 -0.29 -8.54 -9.61
CA GLU A 166 0.68 -7.46 -9.58
C GLU A 166 1.76 -7.65 -10.65
N LYS A 167 2.28 -8.88 -10.82
CA LYS A 167 3.25 -9.22 -11.87
C LYS A 167 2.61 -9.03 -13.25
N ILE A 168 1.37 -9.48 -13.44
CA ILE A 168 0.63 -9.31 -14.71
C ILE A 168 0.44 -7.83 -15.04
N ASP A 169 0.06 -6.99 -14.08
CA ASP A 169 -0.07 -5.54 -14.28
C ASP A 169 1.25 -4.91 -14.75
N ILE A 170 2.39 -5.37 -14.21
CA ILE A 170 3.71 -4.88 -14.65
C ILE A 170 4.01 -5.38 -16.05
N ILE A 171 3.90 -6.68 -16.32
CA ILE A 171 4.17 -7.31 -17.63
C ILE A 171 3.33 -6.64 -18.73
N GLU A 172 2.03 -6.48 -18.52
CA GLU A 172 1.14 -5.75 -19.44
C GLU A 172 1.66 -4.33 -19.68
N SER A 173 2.00 -3.60 -18.63
CA SER A 173 2.45 -2.22 -18.78
C SER A 173 3.73 -2.12 -19.59
N VAL A 174 4.74 -2.95 -19.26
CA VAL A 174 6.07 -2.87 -19.93
C VAL A 174 6.13 -3.57 -21.26
N SER A 175 5.11 -4.38 -21.64
CA SER A 175 5.02 -4.96 -23.00
C SER A 175 5.01 -3.89 -24.09
N ALA A 176 4.55 -2.68 -23.77
CA ALA A 176 4.63 -1.52 -24.67
C ALA A 176 6.05 -1.12 -25.07
N LEU A 177 7.06 -1.61 -24.34
CA LEU A 177 8.47 -1.28 -24.58
C LEU A 177 9.24 -2.37 -25.33
N HIS A 178 8.58 -3.47 -25.78
CA HIS A 178 9.27 -4.58 -26.43
C HIS A 178 10.19 -4.11 -27.56
N ASP A 179 9.73 -3.14 -28.30
CA ASP A 179 10.40 -2.58 -29.49
C ASP A 179 11.09 -1.21 -29.27
N ILE A 180 11.27 -0.79 -28.00
CA ILE A 180 11.86 0.52 -27.68
C ILE A 180 13.22 0.75 -28.36
N GLY A 181 13.98 -0.30 -28.59
CA GLY A 181 15.28 -0.25 -29.27
C GLY A 181 15.22 0.09 -30.74
N LYS A 182 14.07 0.04 -31.42
CA LYS A 182 13.87 0.53 -32.77
C LYS A 182 14.25 2.01 -32.93
N ILE A 183 14.24 2.78 -31.82
CA ILE A 183 14.68 4.18 -31.83
C ILE A 183 16.15 4.35 -32.26
N ALA A 184 16.98 3.34 -32.06
CA ALA A 184 18.38 3.34 -32.42
C ALA A 184 18.65 2.75 -33.83
N ILE A 185 17.61 2.29 -34.55
CA ILE A 185 17.74 1.77 -35.90
C ILE A 185 17.67 2.92 -36.91
N PRO A 186 18.61 3.04 -37.83
CA PRO A 186 18.58 4.09 -38.85
C PRO A 186 17.38 3.99 -39.78
N ASP A 187 16.81 5.14 -40.20
CA ASP A 187 15.61 5.20 -41.07
C ASP A 187 15.78 4.45 -42.36
N ARG A 188 16.99 4.44 -42.95
CA ARG A 188 17.30 3.69 -44.16
C ARG A 188 17.06 2.17 -44.06
N ILE A 189 17.08 1.63 -42.83
CA ILE A 189 16.80 0.22 -42.53
C ILE A 189 15.35 0.09 -42.06
N LEU A 190 14.96 0.90 -41.06
CA LEU A 190 13.65 0.83 -40.41
C LEU A 190 12.51 1.11 -41.43
N LEU A 191 12.68 2.12 -42.27
CA LEU A 191 11.66 2.56 -43.23
C LEU A 191 11.94 2.08 -44.66
N LYS A 192 12.80 1.10 -44.85
CA LYS A 192 13.17 0.60 -46.17
C LYS A 192 11.95 0.03 -46.89
N PRO A 193 11.58 0.55 -48.07
CA PRO A 193 10.54 -0.05 -48.87
C PRO A 193 11.01 -1.39 -49.46
N GLY A 194 10.41 -2.49 -49.01
CA GLY A 194 10.73 -3.85 -49.46
C GLY A 194 11.53 -4.68 -48.47
N ARG A 195 12.07 -5.80 -48.95
CA ARG A 195 12.79 -6.75 -48.06
C ARG A 195 14.16 -6.22 -47.67
N LEU A 196 14.53 -6.42 -46.41
CA LEU A 196 15.88 -6.18 -45.91
C LEU A 196 16.86 -7.19 -46.51
N THR A 197 18.10 -6.77 -46.76
CA THR A 197 19.21 -7.70 -47.02
C THR A 197 19.55 -8.47 -45.77
N SER A 198 20.36 -9.53 -45.88
CA SER A 198 20.79 -10.28 -44.68
C SER A 198 21.55 -9.40 -43.67
N GLU A 199 22.40 -8.49 -44.15
CA GLU A 199 23.15 -7.58 -43.31
C GLU A 199 22.25 -6.55 -42.60
N GLU A 200 21.29 -5.99 -43.35
CA GLU A 200 20.30 -5.07 -42.80
C GLU A 200 19.37 -5.76 -41.79
N PHE A 201 19.03 -7.02 -42.02
CA PHE A 201 18.22 -7.80 -41.11
C PHE A 201 18.98 -8.10 -39.82
N GLU A 202 20.28 -8.46 -39.91
CA GLU A 202 21.15 -8.60 -38.71
C GLU A 202 21.23 -7.29 -37.92
N TYR A 203 21.32 -6.16 -38.62
CA TYR A 203 21.29 -4.85 -37.96
C TYR A 203 19.93 -4.59 -37.31
N MET A 204 18.82 -4.91 -37.97
CA MET A 204 17.47 -4.77 -37.42
C MET A 204 17.31 -5.57 -36.12
N LYS A 205 17.79 -6.81 -36.06
CA LYS A 205 17.76 -7.65 -34.85
C LYS A 205 18.43 -6.98 -33.64
N SER A 206 19.37 -6.08 -33.86
CA SER A 206 20.05 -5.37 -32.79
C SER A 206 19.14 -4.47 -31.96
N HIS A 207 17.88 -4.21 -32.39
CA HIS A 207 16.95 -3.41 -31.58
C HIS A 207 16.70 -4.05 -30.20
N THR A 208 16.68 -5.37 -30.10
CA THR A 208 16.52 -6.07 -28.82
C THR A 208 17.62 -5.72 -27.82
N ILE A 209 18.88 -5.73 -28.28
CA ILE A 209 20.05 -5.39 -27.44
C ILE A 209 20.09 -3.89 -27.16
N ARG A 210 19.84 -3.04 -28.17
CA ARG A 210 19.86 -1.57 -28.03
C ARG A 210 18.75 -1.08 -27.13
N GLY A 211 17.61 -1.76 -27.12
CA GLY A 211 16.54 -1.48 -26.16
C GLY A 211 16.97 -1.76 -24.72
N CYS A 212 17.67 -2.86 -24.49
CA CYS A 212 18.24 -3.18 -23.17
C CYS A 212 19.29 -2.14 -22.73
N GLU A 213 20.17 -1.70 -23.64
CA GLU A 213 21.14 -0.62 -23.34
C GLU A 213 20.43 0.68 -22.95
N LEU A 214 19.32 1.02 -23.61
CA LEU A 214 18.50 2.17 -23.27
C LEU A 214 17.87 2.02 -21.88
N LEU A 215 17.26 0.87 -21.60
CA LEU A 215 16.65 0.56 -20.30
C LEU A 215 17.69 0.60 -19.17
N ASP A 216 18.88 0.07 -19.38
CA ASP A 216 19.98 0.12 -18.41
C ASP A 216 20.40 1.56 -18.06
N SER A 217 20.26 2.50 -18.98
CA SER A 217 20.59 3.91 -18.75
C SER A 217 19.65 4.62 -17.78
N ILE A 218 18.45 4.08 -17.55
CA ILE A 218 17.38 4.66 -16.70
C ILE A 218 16.99 3.76 -15.53
N LYS A 219 17.72 2.68 -15.29
CA LYS A 219 17.37 1.66 -14.28
C LYS A 219 17.25 2.17 -12.84
N GLU A 220 17.95 3.24 -12.49
CA GLU A 220 17.92 3.82 -11.14
C GLU A 220 16.55 4.45 -10.80
N ASP A 221 15.77 4.81 -11.81
CA ASP A 221 14.47 5.48 -11.67
C ASP A 221 13.29 4.49 -11.57
N TRP A 222 13.54 3.20 -11.77
CA TRP A 222 12.51 2.16 -11.83
C TRP A 222 12.67 1.16 -10.69
N ASN A 223 11.56 0.52 -10.28
CA ASN A 223 11.65 -0.59 -9.34
C ASN A 223 12.24 -1.84 -10.03
N ASP A 224 12.86 -2.70 -9.22
CA ASP A 224 13.59 -3.88 -9.71
C ASP A 224 12.72 -4.82 -10.56
N ASP A 225 11.46 -5.06 -10.17
CA ASP A 225 10.56 -5.95 -10.91
C ASP A 225 10.15 -5.35 -12.26
N THR A 226 9.83 -4.05 -12.30
CA THR A 226 9.46 -3.37 -13.55
C THR A 226 10.62 -3.37 -14.54
N MET A 227 11.83 -3.06 -14.05
CA MET A 227 13.03 -3.08 -14.88
C MET A 227 13.35 -4.49 -15.38
N LYS A 228 13.26 -5.49 -14.51
CA LYS A 228 13.48 -6.90 -14.87
C LYS A 228 12.58 -7.33 -16.03
N TYR A 229 11.26 -7.15 -15.90
CA TYR A 229 10.33 -7.57 -16.94
C TYR A 229 10.48 -6.74 -18.23
N ALA A 230 10.74 -5.44 -18.13
CA ALA A 230 10.98 -4.61 -19.30
C ALA A 230 12.23 -5.08 -20.07
N TYR A 231 13.31 -5.39 -19.35
CA TYR A 231 14.55 -5.90 -19.94
C TYR A 231 14.35 -7.28 -20.58
N GLU A 232 13.75 -8.23 -19.87
CA GLU A 232 13.50 -9.58 -20.35
C GLU A 232 12.61 -9.58 -21.61
N ILE A 233 11.55 -8.77 -21.62
CA ILE A 233 10.66 -8.63 -22.76
C ILE A 233 11.39 -8.00 -23.93
N CYS A 234 12.05 -6.86 -23.73
CA CYS A 234 12.77 -6.14 -24.78
C CYS A 234 13.85 -7.03 -25.44
N ARG A 235 14.58 -7.81 -24.62
CA ARG A 235 15.65 -8.67 -25.11
C ARG A 235 15.15 -9.91 -25.84
N HIS A 236 14.09 -10.57 -25.29
CA HIS A 236 13.77 -11.95 -25.66
C HIS A 236 12.43 -12.13 -26.39
N HIS A 237 11.67 -11.06 -26.71
CA HIS A 237 10.38 -11.22 -27.39
C HIS A 237 10.47 -11.79 -28.81
N HIS A 238 11.66 -11.84 -29.40
CA HIS A 238 11.95 -12.49 -30.66
C HIS A 238 12.66 -13.86 -30.52
N GLU A 239 12.81 -14.35 -29.29
CA GLU A 239 13.25 -15.73 -29.10
C GLU A 239 12.15 -16.70 -29.52
N ARG A 240 12.57 -17.88 -29.94
CA ARG A 240 11.66 -18.92 -30.44
C ARG A 240 11.86 -20.19 -29.66
N TYR A 241 10.78 -20.86 -29.32
CA TYR A 241 10.80 -22.10 -28.56
C TYR A 241 11.74 -23.17 -29.16
N ASP A 242 11.94 -23.14 -30.49
CA ASP A 242 12.83 -24.02 -31.24
C ASP A 242 14.32 -23.59 -31.25
N GLY A 243 14.68 -22.54 -30.53
CA GLY A 243 16.05 -22.00 -30.43
C GLY A 243 16.56 -21.28 -31.69
N LYS A 244 15.66 -20.99 -32.66
CA LYS A 244 16.00 -20.26 -33.89
C LYS A 244 15.65 -18.78 -33.81
N GLY A 245 15.39 -18.31 -32.60
CA GLY A 245 15.13 -16.91 -32.27
C GLY A 245 16.41 -16.09 -32.15
N TYR A 246 16.28 -14.90 -31.65
CA TYR A 246 17.37 -13.98 -31.37
C TYR A 246 17.05 -13.08 -30.19
N PRO A 247 18.04 -12.47 -29.50
CA PRO A 247 19.47 -12.40 -29.84
C PRO A 247 20.30 -13.57 -29.29
N ASP A 248 19.81 -14.31 -28.28
CA ASP A 248 20.60 -15.27 -27.50
C ASP A 248 20.40 -16.73 -27.97
N GLY A 249 19.33 -17.02 -28.76
CA GLY A 249 18.99 -18.36 -29.24
C GLY A 249 18.51 -19.29 -28.14
N LEU A 250 17.75 -18.75 -27.16
CA LEU A 250 17.21 -19.51 -26.03
C LEU A 250 16.21 -20.59 -26.50
N VAL A 251 16.16 -21.72 -25.80
CA VAL A 251 15.35 -22.88 -26.16
C VAL A 251 14.33 -23.18 -25.07
N GLY A 252 13.09 -23.35 -25.45
CA GLY A 252 12.04 -23.80 -24.54
C GLY A 252 11.85 -22.85 -23.35
N ASP A 253 11.88 -23.40 -22.16
CA ASP A 253 11.66 -22.66 -20.91
C ASP A 253 12.85 -21.81 -20.45
N GLU A 254 13.96 -21.81 -21.21
CA GLU A 254 15.01 -20.81 -21.00
C GLU A 254 14.52 -19.39 -21.36
N ILE A 255 13.50 -19.28 -22.21
CA ILE A 255 12.88 -18.02 -22.57
C ILE A 255 12.01 -17.56 -21.38
N PRO A 256 12.24 -16.36 -20.80
CA PRO A 256 11.41 -15.85 -19.73
C PRO A 256 9.92 -15.82 -20.11
N ILE A 257 9.06 -16.28 -19.20
CA ILE A 257 7.61 -16.38 -19.50
C ILE A 257 7.01 -15.06 -19.96
N CYS A 258 7.43 -13.92 -19.40
CA CYS A 258 6.96 -12.60 -19.83
C CYS A 258 7.30 -12.32 -21.30
N ALA A 259 8.49 -12.75 -21.76
CA ALA A 259 8.88 -12.59 -23.17
C ALA A 259 8.10 -13.55 -24.08
N GLN A 260 7.84 -14.79 -23.65
CA GLN A 260 6.99 -15.73 -24.40
C GLN A 260 5.58 -15.17 -24.60
N LEU A 261 4.97 -14.61 -23.54
CA LEU A 261 3.64 -14.01 -23.60
C LEU A 261 3.57 -12.85 -24.61
N VAL A 262 4.56 -11.94 -24.56
CA VAL A 262 4.63 -10.79 -25.49
C VAL A 262 4.92 -11.26 -26.90
N SER A 263 5.82 -12.23 -27.11
CA SER A 263 6.11 -12.81 -28.43
C SER A 263 4.85 -13.37 -29.11
N VAL A 264 4.02 -14.11 -28.34
CA VAL A 264 2.76 -14.65 -28.86
C VAL A 264 1.76 -13.52 -29.17
N ALA A 265 1.65 -12.54 -28.29
CA ALA A 265 0.75 -11.40 -28.45
C ALA A 265 1.10 -10.57 -29.71
N ASP A 266 2.39 -10.27 -29.88
CA ASP A 266 2.91 -9.49 -31.01
C ASP A 266 2.71 -10.20 -32.35
N VAL A 267 3.12 -11.46 -32.45
CA VAL A 267 2.93 -12.28 -33.65
C VAL A 267 1.44 -12.43 -33.99
N TYR A 268 0.60 -12.67 -32.97
CA TYR A 268 -0.85 -12.79 -33.22
C TYR A 268 -1.44 -11.48 -33.73
N GLU A 269 -1.05 -10.36 -33.15
CA GLU A 269 -1.49 -9.04 -33.61
C GLU A 269 -1.10 -8.77 -35.08
N ALA A 270 0.18 -9.05 -35.40
CA ALA A 270 0.69 -8.89 -36.78
C ALA A 270 0.03 -9.81 -37.84
N LEU A 271 -0.58 -10.92 -37.42
CA LEU A 271 -1.26 -11.84 -38.32
C LEU A 271 -2.71 -11.45 -38.61
N ILE A 272 -3.36 -10.70 -37.73
CA ILE A 272 -4.79 -10.36 -37.83
C ILE A 272 -5.04 -8.93 -38.31
N ASN A 273 -4.04 -8.08 -38.34
CA ASN A 273 -4.09 -6.69 -38.80
C ASN A 273 -3.09 -6.43 -39.93
#